data_21763c7a632129d51927e66e093028f7
#
_entry.id   21763c7a632129d51927e66e093028f7
#
_cell.length_a   1.000
_cell.length_b   1.000
_cell.length_c   1.000
_cell.angle_alpha   90.00
_cell.angle_beta   90.00
_cell.angle_gamma   90.00
#
_symmetry.space_group_name_H-M   'P 1'
#
loop_
_entity.id
_entity.type
_entity.pdbx_description
1 polymer ?
#
loop_
_entity_poly.entity_id
_entity_poly.type
_entity_poly.pdbx_seq_one_letter_code
_entity_poly.pdbx_strand_id
1 'polypeptide(L)'
;MRTDKQERFIESYCLTGNAAKAAEMAGYSKKGSKQMGYMLKNQFSSEIDERMRKMIQDAVPGALAQVNDLVANAVSEGVRLNACRDVLDRAGFKPVERQEISHVETSSTEELEQELKALLN
;
A
#
# COMPACT_ATOMS: atom_id res chain seq x y z
N MET A 1 26.43 -6.43 -11.92
CA MET A 1 25.90 -5.47 -12.90
C MET A 1 24.76 -6.09 -13.68
N ARG A 2 23.62 -5.42 -13.72
CA ARG A 2 22.44 -5.96 -14.40
C ARG A 2 22.58 -5.84 -15.92
N THR A 3 22.10 -6.86 -16.65
CA THR A 3 22.05 -6.80 -18.11
C THR A 3 20.87 -5.92 -18.55
N ASP A 4 20.87 -5.51 -19.82
CA ASP A 4 19.76 -4.75 -20.40
C ASP A 4 18.44 -5.51 -20.34
N LYS A 5 18.47 -6.82 -20.55
CA LYS A 5 17.29 -7.69 -20.42
C LYS A 5 16.75 -7.71 -18.99
N GLN A 6 17.63 -7.77 -18.00
CA GLN A 6 17.25 -7.76 -16.60
C GLN A 6 16.61 -6.42 -16.20
N GLU A 7 17.17 -5.31 -16.68
CA GLU A 7 16.56 -3.98 -16.47
C GLU A 7 15.18 -3.89 -17.11
N ARG A 8 15.03 -4.37 -18.34
CA ARG A 8 13.72 -4.41 -19.02
C ARG A 8 12.72 -5.27 -18.28
N PHE A 9 13.17 -6.38 -17.69
CA PHE A 9 12.29 -7.23 -16.88
C PHE A 9 11.77 -6.47 -15.66
N ILE A 10 12.66 -5.81 -14.91
CA ILE A 10 12.27 -5.06 -13.71
C ILE A 10 11.25 -3.98 -14.08
N GLU A 11 11.54 -3.21 -15.11
CA GLU A 11 10.65 -2.16 -15.60
C GLU A 11 9.29 -2.71 -16.02
N SER A 12 9.28 -3.76 -16.83
CA SER A 12 8.05 -4.38 -17.32
C SER A 12 7.25 -5.04 -16.21
N TYR A 13 7.91 -5.64 -15.24
CA TYR A 13 7.24 -6.23 -14.08
C TYR A 13 6.56 -5.16 -13.22
N CYS A 14 7.21 -4.04 -13.01
CA CYS A 14 6.61 -2.93 -12.26
C CYS A 14 5.37 -2.36 -12.95
N LEU A 15 5.30 -2.42 -14.28
CA LEU A 15 4.16 -1.94 -15.05
C LEU A 15 3.02 -2.96 -15.14
N THR A 16 3.34 -4.26 -15.28
CA THR A 16 2.35 -5.30 -15.56
C THR A 16 1.93 -6.12 -14.35
N GLY A 17 2.83 -6.28 -13.38
CA GLY A 17 2.61 -7.18 -12.25
C GLY A 17 2.60 -8.66 -12.61
N ASN A 18 2.93 -9.02 -13.84
CA ASN A 18 2.92 -10.38 -14.35
C ASN A 18 4.34 -10.79 -14.75
N ALA A 19 4.94 -11.70 -13.99
CA ALA A 19 6.33 -12.11 -14.18
C ALA A 19 6.58 -12.78 -15.54
N ALA A 20 5.67 -13.65 -15.98
CA ALA A 20 5.81 -14.33 -17.25
C ALA A 20 5.76 -13.35 -18.44
N LYS A 21 4.78 -12.46 -18.40
CA LYS A 21 4.63 -11.40 -19.43
C LYS A 21 5.81 -10.44 -19.43
N ALA A 22 6.29 -10.07 -18.24
CA ALA A 22 7.44 -9.20 -18.11
C ALA A 22 8.71 -9.83 -18.71
N ALA A 23 8.91 -11.14 -18.51
CA ALA A 23 10.01 -11.86 -19.10
C ALA A 23 9.92 -11.88 -20.63
N GLU A 24 8.74 -12.10 -21.19
CA GLU A 24 8.52 -12.02 -22.64
C GLU A 24 8.82 -10.63 -23.18
N MET A 25 8.33 -9.58 -22.52
CA MET A 25 8.56 -8.20 -22.92
C MET A 25 10.03 -7.81 -22.83
N ALA A 26 10.77 -8.43 -21.93
CA ALA A 26 12.21 -8.19 -21.77
C ALA A 26 13.06 -8.88 -22.85
N GLY A 27 12.47 -9.77 -23.64
CA GLY A 27 13.17 -10.47 -24.71
C GLY A 27 13.56 -11.90 -24.37
N TYR A 28 13.08 -12.45 -23.26
CA TYR A 28 13.28 -13.86 -22.93
C TYR A 28 12.31 -14.76 -23.74
N SER A 29 12.70 -16.01 -23.94
CA SER A 29 11.91 -16.97 -24.70
C SER A 29 10.51 -17.16 -24.10
N LYS A 30 9.48 -17.13 -24.94
CA LYS A 30 8.11 -17.37 -24.54
C LYS A 30 7.92 -18.76 -23.89
N LYS A 31 8.63 -19.76 -24.39
CA LYS A 31 8.54 -21.15 -23.92
C LYS A 31 8.97 -21.31 -22.44
N GLY A 32 9.94 -20.52 -21.98
CA GLY A 32 10.43 -20.57 -20.60
C GLY A 32 10.06 -19.33 -19.78
N SER A 33 9.18 -18.47 -20.26
CA SER A 33 8.91 -17.18 -19.66
C SER A 33 8.34 -17.27 -18.23
N LYS A 34 7.52 -18.26 -17.95
CA LYS A 34 6.93 -18.46 -16.63
C LYS A 34 8.00 -18.78 -15.58
N GLN A 35 8.89 -19.72 -15.89
CA GLN A 35 9.99 -20.11 -15.00
C GLN A 35 11.04 -19.00 -14.87
N MET A 36 11.40 -18.40 -15.99
CA MET A 36 12.36 -17.28 -16.02
C MET A 36 11.83 -16.07 -15.27
N GLY A 37 10.55 -15.76 -15.47
CA GLY A 37 9.89 -14.64 -14.76
C GLY A 37 9.89 -14.85 -13.25
N TYR A 38 9.57 -16.05 -12.80
CA TYR A 38 9.58 -16.39 -11.37
C TYR A 38 10.99 -16.26 -10.78
N MET A 39 12.00 -16.76 -11.48
CA MET A 39 13.38 -16.71 -11.04
C MET A 39 13.89 -15.26 -10.95
N LEU A 40 13.62 -14.45 -11.98
CA LEU A 40 14.02 -13.05 -12.03
C LEU A 40 13.29 -12.21 -10.96
N LYS A 41 12.01 -12.48 -10.75
CA LYS A 41 11.23 -11.82 -9.70
C LYS A 41 11.86 -12.04 -8.32
N ASN A 42 12.28 -13.25 -8.03
CA ASN A 42 12.93 -13.57 -6.76
C ASN A 42 14.34 -12.96 -6.68
N GLN A 43 15.08 -13.04 -7.77
CA GLN A 43 16.44 -12.52 -7.83
C GLN A 43 16.49 -11.00 -7.62
N PHE A 44 15.56 -10.28 -8.21
CA PHE A 44 15.52 -8.82 -8.18
C PHE A 44 14.40 -8.24 -7.30
N SER A 45 13.96 -9.00 -6.30
CA SER A 45 12.85 -8.57 -5.42
C SER A 45 13.12 -7.23 -4.73
N SER A 46 14.33 -6.99 -4.26
CA SER A 46 14.71 -5.72 -3.61
C SER A 46 14.65 -4.54 -4.57
N GLU A 47 15.19 -4.72 -5.77
CA GLU A 47 15.20 -3.69 -6.81
C GLU A 47 13.80 -3.40 -7.32
N ILE A 48 12.94 -4.42 -7.42
CA ILE A 48 11.53 -4.27 -7.80
C ILE A 48 10.79 -3.46 -6.75
N ASP A 49 10.95 -3.81 -5.47
CA ASP A 49 10.29 -3.10 -4.36
C ASP A 49 10.73 -1.64 -4.31
N GLU A 50 12.00 -1.37 -4.46
CA GLU A 50 12.54 -0.01 -4.48
C GLU A 50 11.97 0.80 -5.64
N ARG A 51 11.90 0.22 -6.82
CA ARG A 51 11.35 0.87 -8.01
C ARG A 51 9.85 1.15 -7.87
N MET A 52 9.10 0.19 -7.32
CA MET A 52 7.67 0.39 -7.05
C MET A 52 7.42 1.51 -6.05
N ARG A 53 8.22 1.58 -4.99
CA ARG A 53 8.12 2.68 -4.00
C ARG A 53 8.38 4.03 -4.65
N LYS A 54 9.39 4.11 -5.50
CA LYS A 54 9.69 5.34 -6.23
C LYS A 54 8.55 5.74 -7.17
N MET A 55 7.96 4.78 -7.87
CA MET A 55 6.81 5.03 -8.75
C MET A 55 5.61 5.57 -7.95
N ILE A 56 5.35 4.99 -6.77
CA ILE A 56 4.29 5.47 -5.88
C ILE A 56 4.58 6.90 -5.42
N GLN A 57 5.81 7.17 -4.98
CA GLN A 57 6.22 8.51 -4.55
C GLN A 57 6.08 9.53 -5.67
N ASP A 58 6.46 9.17 -6.89
CA ASP A 58 6.36 10.04 -8.06
C ASP A 58 4.89 10.30 -8.46
N ALA A 59 4.00 9.35 -8.17
CA ALA A 59 2.57 9.47 -8.46
C ALA A 59 1.81 10.30 -7.41
N VAL A 60 2.36 10.47 -6.21
CA VAL A 60 1.68 11.18 -5.10
C VAL A 60 1.31 12.62 -5.45
N PRO A 61 2.20 13.46 -6.04
CA PRO A 61 1.82 14.83 -6.36
C PRO A 61 0.63 14.91 -7.32
N GLY A 62 0.59 14.05 -8.35
CA GLY A 62 -0.52 14.00 -9.30
C GLY A 62 -1.83 13.56 -8.65
N ALA A 63 -1.76 12.52 -7.81
CA ALA A 63 -2.93 12.04 -7.08
C ALA A 63 -3.46 13.12 -6.13
N LEU A 64 -2.56 13.80 -5.41
CA LEU A 64 -2.93 14.88 -4.50
C LEU A 64 -3.59 16.04 -5.25
N ALA A 65 -3.07 16.39 -6.43
CA ALA A 65 -3.68 17.43 -7.28
C ALA A 65 -5.11 17.05 -7.66
N GLN A 66 -5.37 15.78 -8.00
CA GLN A 66 -6.71 15.29 -8.32
C GLN A 66 -7.66 15.40 -7.11
N VAL A 67 -7.19 14.99 -5.93
CA VAL A 67 -7.98 15.10 -4.71
C VAL A 67 -8.30 16.55 -4.40
N ASN A 68 -7.34 17.45 -4.52
CA ASN A 68 -7.53 18.90 -4.32
C ASN A 68 -8.53 19.48 -5.32
N ASP A 69 -8.49 19.02 -6.56
CA ASP A 69 -9.48 19.42 -7.58
C ASP A 69 -10.89 18.97 -7.20
N LEU A 70 -11.06 17.76 -6.72
CA LEU A 70 -12.34 17.26 -6.24
C LEU A 70 -12.86 18.05 -5.04
N VAL A 71 -11.98 18.45 -4.12
CA VAL A 71 -12.34 19.29 -2.98
C VAL A 71 -12.92 20.64 -3.45
N ALA A 72 -12.30 21.24 -4.45
CA ALA A 72 -12.68 22.58 -4.93
C ALA A 72 -13.85 22.56 -5.92
N ASN A 73 -13.90 21.58 -6.81
CA ASN A 73 -14.73 21.64 -8.02
C ASN A 73 -15.71 20.48 -8.23
N ALA A 74 -15.73 19.48 -7.35
CA ALA A 74 -16.66 18.36 -7.53
C ALA A 74 -18.11 18.86 -7.45
N VAL A 75 -18.94 18.40 -8.39
CA VAL A 75 -20.36 18.79 -8.49
C VAL A 75 -21.16 18.17 -7.33
N SER A 76 -20.86 16.93 -6.98
CA SER A 76 -21.52 16.22 -5.89
C SER A 76 -20.98 16.67 -4.52
N GLU A 77 -21.87 17.08 -3.62
CA GLU A 77 -21.49 17.44 -2.25
C GLU A 77 -20.92 16.25 -1.50
N GLY A 78 -21.45 15.04 -1.74
CA GLY A 78 -20.92 13.82 -1.14
C GLY A 78 -19.49 13.52 -1.58
N VAL A 79 -19.17 13.71 -2.85
CA VAL A 79 -17.82 13.53 -3.37
C VAL A 79 -16.87 14.56 -2.77
N ARG A 80 -17.29 15.84 -2.69
CA ARG A 80 -16.48 16.89 -2.07
C ARG A 80 -16.21 16.58 -0.59
N LEU A 81 -17.22 16.14 0.14
CA LEU A 81 -17.07 15.80 1.55
C LEU A 81 -16.10 14.65 1.73
N ASN A 82 -16.21 13.60 0.92
CA ASN A 82 -15.30 12.45 0.97
C ASN A 82 -13.86 12.85 0.63
N ALA A 83 -13.68 13.73 -0.36
CA ALA A 83 -12.36 14.24 -0.73
C ALA A 83 -11.73 15.06 0.41
N CYS A 84 -12.53 15.90 1.09
CA CYS A 84 -12.08 16.66 2.26
C CYS A 84 -11.66 15.73 3.40
N ARG A 85 -12.46 14.70 3.68
CA ARG A 85 -12.14 13.69 4.71
C ARG A 85 -10.84 12.97 4.37
N ASP A 86 -10.65 12.60 3.12
CA ASP A 86 -9.44 11.92 2.67
C ASP A 86 -8.20 12.79 2.90
N VAL A 87 -8.26 14.08 2.56
CA VAL A 87 -7.16 15.03 2.81
C VAL A 87 -6.87 15.14 4.30
N LEU A 88 -7.89 15.27 5.13
CA LEU A 88 -7.74 15.40 6.58
C LEU A 88 -7.15 14.11 7.18
N ASP A 89 -7.61 12.95 6.73
CA ASP A 89 -7.08 11.66 7.18
C ASP A 89 -5.59 11.52 6.86
N ARG A 90 -5.19 11.88 5.66
CA ARG A 90 -3.78 11.84 5.21
C ARG A 90 -2.90 12.83 5.98
N ALA A 91 -3.47 13.95 6.41
CA ALA A 91 -2.76 14.95 7.21
C ALA A 91 -2.67 14.58 8.69
N GLY A 92 -3.27 13.46 9.11
CA GLY A 92 -3.22 13.00 10.49
C GLY A 92 -4.33 13.53 11.39
N PHE A 93 -5.37 14.14 10.82
CA PHE A 93 -6.52 14.66 11.56
C PHE A 93 -7.68 13.66 11.64
N LYS A 94 -7.41 12.39 11.41
CA LYS A 94 -8.40 11.34 11.55
C LYS A 94 -8.76 11.19 13.03
N PRO A 95 -10.06 11.11 13.38
CA PRO A 95 -10.45 10.85 14.76
C PRO A 95 -9.87 9.51 15.22
N VAL A 96 -9.21 9.53 16.37
CA VAL A 96 -8.73 8.30 16.99
C VAL A 96 -9.93 7.40 17.25
N GLU A 97 -9.81 6.11 16.92
CA GLU A 97 -10.87 5.13 17.17
C GLU A 97 -11.01 4.92 18.68
N ARG A 98 -11.82 5.80 19.32
CA ARG A 98 -12.05 5.76 20.77
C ARG A 98 -12.64 4.42 21.23
N GLN A 99 -13.33 3.72 20.34
CA GLN A 99 -13.94 2.43 20.65
C GLN A 99 -12.89 1.36 20.98
N GLU A 100 -11.76 1.31 20.27
CA GLU A 100 -10.69 0.39 20.56
C GLU A 100 -10.02 0.70 21.89
N ILE A 101 -9.73 1.96 22.16
CA ILE A 101 -9.13 2.40 23.41
C ILE A 101 -10.04 2.13 24.60
N SER A 102 -11.34 2.46 24.47
CA SER A 102 -12.35 2.19 25.51
C SER A 102 -12.49 0.70 25.79
N HIS A 103 -12.44 -0.13 24.74
CA HIS A 103 -12.58 -1.58 24.87
C HIS A 103 -11.38 -2.19 25.61
N VAL A 104 -10.18 -1.75 25.31
CA VAL A 104 -8.94 -2.19 26.00
C VAL A 104 -8.97 -1.75 27.47
N GLU A 105 -9.35 -0.53 27.77
CA GLU A 105 -9.43 -0.01 29.14
C GLU A 105 -10.50 -0.77 29.96
N THR A 106 -11.66 -1.01 29.38
CA THR A 106 -12.74 -1.76 30.03
C THR A 106 -12.31 -3.20 30.34
N SER A 107 -11.67 -3.87 29.39
CA SER A 107 -11.14 -5.22 29.55
C SER A 107 -10.10 -5.28 30.67
N SER A 108 -9.19 -4.33 30.71
CA SER A 108 -8.14 -4.19 31.73
C SER A 108 -8.74 -3.96 33.13
N THR A 109 -9.76 -3.13 33.22
CA THR A 109 -10.46 -2.82 34.49
C THR A 109 -11.21 -4.04 35.02
N GLU A 110 -11.89 -4.78 34.17
CA GLU A 110 -12.58 -6.01 34.52
C GLU A 110 -11.63 -7.07 35.04
N GLU A 111 -10.49 -7.25 34.39
CA GLU A 111 -9.45 -8.18 34.83
C GLU A 111 -8.92 -7.79 36.21
N LEU A 112 -8.66 -6.53 36.44
CA LEU A 112 -8.19 -6.03 37.73
C LEU A 112 -9.23 -6.22 38.83
N GLU A 113 -10.51 -6.02 38.54
CA GLU A 113 -11.60 -6.25 39.49
C GLU A 113 -11.72 -7.73 39.84
N GLN A 114 -11.57 -8.61 38.86
CA GLN A 114 -11.58 -10.07 39.09
C GLN A 114 -10.40 -10.51 39.93
N GLU A 115 -9.22 -9.98 39.72
CA GLU A 115 -8.02 -10.26 40.50
C GLU A 115 -8.21 -9.80 41.96
N LEU A 116 -8.79 -8.61 42.16
CA LEU A 116 -9.10 -8.08 43.47
C LEU A 116 -10.08 -8.96 44.23
N LYS A 117 -11.13 -9.43 43.57
CA LYS A 117 -12.11 -10.35 44.17
C LYS A 117 -11.49 -11.69 44.57
N ALA A 118 -10.59 -12.21 43.73
CA ALA A 118 -9.87 -13.45 44.01
C ALA A 118 -8.97 -13.30 45.23
N LEU A 119 -8.36 -12.14 45.44
CA LEU A 119 -7.48 -11.86 46.58
C LEU A 119 -8.28 -11.65 47.90
N LEU A 120 -9.51 -11.14 47.80
CA LEU A 120 -10.35 -10.87 48.96
C LEU A 120 -11.12 -12.11 49.47
N ASN A 121 -11.25 -13.14 48.68
CA ASN A 121 -11.83 -14.42 49.05
C ASN A 121 -10.76 -15.46 49.43
#